data_fcd3362b503e9bd8045deb773dde14b7
#
_entry.id   fcd3362b503e9bd8045deb773dde14b7
#
_cell.length_a   1.000
_cell.length_b   1.000
_cell.length_c   1.000
_cell.angle_alpha   90.00
_cell.angle_beta   90.00
_cell.angle_gamma   90.00
#
_symmetry.space_group_name_H-M   'P 1'
#
loop_
_entity.id
_entity.type
_entity.pdbx_description
1 polymer ?
#
loop_
_entity_poly.entity_id
_entity_poly.type
_entity_poly.pdbx_seq_one_letter_code
_entity_poly.pdbx_strand_id
1 'polypeptide(L)'
;MKWIGQHILDLISRFRSDVYLDNPTSGNPTKSLGLDTNNKVVYTSDYSTIKVLPHHFLQNNEGGVNKSILYDDSGTIGVSASHADAELYAFVEIPIGKTASSVTVYGSDTANVVNAYEADVNASGLADKTPGGGCVVGTACDITDVAADTTNYLVIKVTVTAVSDIVYGGTVTLI
;
A
#
# COMPACT_ATOMS: atom_id res chain seq x y z
N MET A 1 11.85 -14.35 52.39
CA MET A 1 11.71 -14.23 50.92
C MET A 1 13.04 -13.74 50.38
N LYS A 2 13.84 -14.61 49.73
CA LYS A 2 15.13 -14.16 49.15
C LYS A 2 14.89 -13.43 47.84
N TRP A 3 15.41 -12.24 47.77
CA TRP A 3 15.36 -11.41 46.53
C TRP A 3 16.19 -12.09 45.44
N ILE A 4 15.51 -12.47 44.34
CA ILE A 4 16.13 -13.08 43.16
C ILE A 4 16.60 -12.01 42.18
N GLY A 5 16.38 -10.73 42.48
CA GLY A 5 16.43 -9.61 41.51
C GLY A 5 17.82 -9.16 41.05
N GLN A 6 18.91 -9.58 41.64
CA GLN A 6 20.22 -8.96 41.35
C GLN A 6 21.21 -9.84 40.57
N HIS A 7 20.86 -11.09 40.29
CA HIS A 7 21.76 -12.01 39.56
C HIS A 7 21.31 -12.37 38.15
N ILE A 8 20.35 -11.67 37.60
CA ILE A 8 19.77 -11.98 36.27
C ILE A 8 20.44 -11.21 35.12
N LEU A 9 21.47 -10.43 35.37
CA LEU A 9 22.08 -9.59 34.33
C LEU A 9 22.80 -10.39 33.23
N ASP A 10 23.14 -11.68 33.49
CA ASP A 10 23.84 -12.53 32.53
C ASP A 10 23.16 -13.88 32.24
N LEU A 11 21.97 -14.13 32.76
CA LEU A 11 21.23 -15.37 32.57
C LEU A 11 20.05 -15.18 31.60
N ILE A 12 20.01 -16.05 30.58
CA ILE A 12 18.85 -16.17 29.70
C ILE A 12 17.66 -16.65 30.52
N SER A 13 16.71 -15.74 30.78
CA SER A 13 15.45 -16.13 31.43
C SER A 13 14.55 -16.85 30.42
N ARG A 14 14.24 -18.14 30.74
CA ARG A 14 13.29 -18.94 29.97
C ARG A 14 11.96 -18.96 30.70
N PHE A 15 10.92 -18.41 30.05
CA PHE A 15 9.55 -18.58 30.50
C PHE A 15 9.05 -19.94 30.02
N ARG A 16 8.54 -20.77 30.93
CA ARG A 16 8.01 -22.12 30.62
C ARG A 16 6.50 -22.15 30.50
N SER A 17 5.86 -20.99 30.70
CA SER A 17 4.41 -20.77 30.58
C SER A 17 4.15 -19.41 29.98
N ASP A 18 2.89 -19.11 29.71
CA ASP A 18 2.47 -17.86 29.11
C ASP A 18 2.91 -16.65 29.94
N VAL A 19 3.34 -15.60 29.26
CA VAL A 19 3.62 -14.30 29.87
C VAL A 19 2.39 -13.42 29.70
N TYR A 20 1.76 -13.09 30.80
CA TYR A 20 0.63 -12.16 30.84
C TYR A 20 1.14 -10.75 31.11
N LEU A 21 0.75 -9.81 30.25
CA LEU A 21 0.95 -8.37 30.50
C LEU A 21 -0.29 -7.85 31.21
N ASP A 22 -0.13 -7.54 32.49
CA ASP A 22 -1.23 -7.03 33.30
C ASP A 22 -1.50 -5.58 32.92
N ASN A 23 -2.75 -5.30 32.50
CA ASN A 23 -3.25 -3.97 32.22
C ASN A 23 -2.46 -3.14 31.18
N PRO A 24 -2.22 -3.67 29.95
CA PRO A 24 -1.60 -2.86 28.92
C PRO A 24 -2.51 -1.69 28.58
N THR A 25 -1.96 -0.47 28.61
CA THR A 25 -2.68 0.71 28.14
C THR A 25 -3.04 0.52 26.68
N SER A 26 -4.32 0.70 26.33
CA SER A 26 -4.75 0.74 24.94
C SER A 26 -4.09 1.95 24.25
N GLY A 27 -3.16 1.69 23.39
CA GLY A 27 -2.51 2.66 22.51
C GLY A 27 -2.61 2.20 21.08
N ASN A 28 -2.42 3.10 20.14
CA ASN A 28 -2.25 2.73 18.74
C ASN A 28 -0.79 2.23 18.58
N PRO A 29 -0.51 0.90 18.58
CA PRO A 29 0.87 0.45 18.53
C PRO A 29 1.43 0.72 17.14
N THR A 30 2.47 1.52 17.09
CA THR A 30 3.23 1.75 15.84
C THR A 30 4.20 0.61 15.53
N LYS A 31 4.30 -0.38 16.42
CA LYS A 31 5.22 -1.52 16.30
C LYS A 31 4.60 -2.78 16.85
N SER A 32 4.73 -3.89 16.15
CA SER A 32 4.36 -5.21 16.63
C SER A 32 5.55 -5.90 17.28
N LEU A 33 5.31 -6.75 18.28
CA LEU A 33 6.33 -7.64 18.82
C LEU A 33 6.33 -8.93 17.99
N GLY A 34 7.50 -9.34 17.54
CA GLY A 34 7.72 -10.60 16.86
C GLY A 34 8.92 -11.33 17.42
N LEU A 35 9.21 -12.51 16.89
CA LEU A 35 10.43 -13.25 17.19
C LEU A 35 11.37 -13.17 15.98
N ASP A 36 12.65 -12.92 16.24
CA ASP A 36 13.69 -13.07 15.22
C ASP A 36 14.04 -14.55 15.00
N THR A 37 14.97 -14.82 14.09
CA THR A 37 15.44 -16.17 13.79
C THR A 37 16.09 -16.90 14.97
N ASN A 38 16.43 -16.17 16.05
CA ASN A 38 17.01 -16.71 17.29
C ASN A 38 15.96 -16.82 18.40
N ASN A 39 14.68 -16.67 18.10
CA ASN A 39 13.57 -16.62 19.05
C ASN A 39 13.67 -15.49 20.09
N LYS A 40 14.38 -14.42 19.75
CA LYS A 40 14.43 -13.21 20.56
C LYS A 40 13.22 -12.32 20.23
N VAL A 41 12.57 -11.78 21.25
CA VAL A 41 11.50 -10.79 21.08
C VAL A 41 12.11 -9.52 20.52
N VAL A 42 11.65 -9.13 19.35
CA VAL A 42 12.07 -7.92 18.64
C VAL A 42 10.86 -7.14 18.16
N TYR A 43 11.04 -5.86 17.90
CA TYR A 43 10.04 -5.11 17.15
C TYR A 43 10.08 -5.54 15.69
N THR A 44 8.95 -5.96 15.16
CA THR A 44 8.81 -6.16 13.72
C THR A 44 8.68 -4.80 13.05
N SER A 45 9.38 -4.62 11.94
CA SER A 45 9.13 -3.44 11.10
C SER A 45 7.72 -3.52 10.55
N ASP A 46 6.94 -2.50 10.82
CA ASP A 46 5.64 -2.34 10.19
C ASP A 46 5.79 -2.28 8.65
N TYR A 47 4.76 -2.73 7.94
CA TYR A 47 4.71 -2.56 6.50
C TYR A 47 4.91 -1.09 6.15
N SER A 48 5.99 -0.80 5.43
CA SER A 48 6.25 0.53 4.88
C SER A 48 5.75 0.67 3.44
N THR A 49 5.22 -0.41 2.86
CA THR A 49 4.83 -0.43 1.45
C THR A 49 3.71 -1.44 1.20
N ILE A 50 2.70 -1.01 0.45
CA ILE A 50 1.65 -1.89 -0.11
C ILE A 50 1.96 -2.12 -1.59
N LYS A 51 1.89 -3.35 -2.06
CA LYS A 51 2.00 -3.71 -3.48
C LYS A 51 0.62 -3.63 -4.13
N VAL A 52 0.55 -2.94 -5.26
CA VAL A 52 -0.64 -2.88 -6.11
C VAL A 52 -0.37 -3.77 -7.32
N LEU A 53 -1.07 -4.89 -7.38
CA LEU A 53 -0.86 -5.89 -8.43
C LEU A 53 -1.58 -5.48 -9.73
N PRO A 54 -1.16 -5.99 -10.92
CA PRO A 54 -1.77 -5.61 -12.19
C PRO A 54 -3.29 -5.81 -12.23
N HIS A 55 -3.79 -6.90 -11.66
CA HIS A 55 -5.23 -7.23 -11.67
C HIS A 55 -6.09 -6.30 -10.79
N HIS A 56 -5.48 -5.45 -9.98
CA HIS A 56 -6.22 -4.42 -9.23
C HIS A 56 -6.64 -3.25 -10.12
N PHE A 57 -6.02 -3.09 -11.29
CA PHE A 57 -6.34 -2.00 -12.21
C PHE A 57 -7.52 -2.36 -13.10
N LEU A 58 -8.62 -1.64 -12.92
CA LEU A 58 -9.86 -1.78 -13.68
C LEU A 58 -10.07 -0.56 -14.55
N GLN A 59 -10.40 -0.76 -15.81
CA GLN A 59 -10.74 0.34 -16.73
C GLN A 59 -12.10 0.94 -16.36
N ASN A 60 -12.21 2.26 -16.43
CA ASN A 60 -13.46 3.00 -16.31
C ASN A 60 -14.39 2.74 -17.51
N ASN A 61 -15.55 3.41 -17.54
CA ASN A 61 -16.58 3.21 -18.56
C ASN A 61 -16.43 4.13 -19.79
N GLU A 62 -15.30 4.77 -19.99
CA GLU A 62 -15.07 5.60 -21.17
C GLU A 62 -14.76 4.74 -22.40
N GLY A 63 -15.21 5.22 -23.59
CA GLY A 63 -14.90 4.57 -24.89
C GLY A 63 -15.76 3.37 -25.28
N GLY A 64 -16.76 2.99 -24.51
CA GLY A 64 -17.81 2.01 -24.93
C GLY A 64 -17.39 0.53 -24.99
N VAL A 65 -16.10 0.18 -24.87
CA VAL A 65 -15.60 -1.19 -24.76
C VAL A 65 -14.66 -1.25 -23.55
N ASN A 66 -15.25 -1.41 -22.40
CA ASN A 66 -14.57 -1.21 -21.10
C ASN A 66 -13.95 -2.51 -20.63
N LYS A 67 -12.69 -2.76 -20.96
CA LYS A 67 -11.97 -3.96 -20.54
C LYS A 67 -10.55 -3.62 -20.11
N SER A 68 -10.22 -3.94 -18.88
CA SER A 68 -8.84 -4.18 -18.50
C SER A 68 -8.44 -5.54 -19.04
N ILE A 69 -7.40 -5.60 -19.82
CA ILE A 69 -6.94 -6.82 -20.47
C ILE A 69 -5.68 -7.27 -19.75
N LEU A 70 -5.72 -8.46 -19.13
CA LEU A 70 -4.50 -9.07 -18.62
C LEU A 70 -3.57 -9.35 -19.79
N TYR A 71 -2.42 -8.71 -19.79
CA TYR A 71 -1.38 -8.93 -20.77
C TYR A 71 -0.42 -10.00 -20.23
N ASP A 72 -0.32 -11.11 -20.94
CA ASP A 72 0.60 -12.22 -20.67
C ASP A 72 1.17 -12.72 -21.97
N ASP A 73 2.27 -12.12 -22.43
CA ASP A 73 2.95 -12.50 -23.65
C ASP A 73 4.46 -12.39 -23.50
N SER A 74 5.16 -13.40 -23.99
CA SER A 74 6.64 -13.44 -24.09
C SER A 74 7.38 -13.11 -22.77
N GLY A 75 6.81 -13.49 -21.62
CA GLY A 75 7.38 -13.25 -20.29
C GLY A 75 7.10 -11.86 -19.72
N THR A 76 6.24 -11.06 -20.35
CA THR A 76 5.72 -9.82 -19.82
C THR A 76 4.35 -10.05 -19.22
N ILE A 77 4.10 -9.54 -18.01
CA ILE A 77 2.80 -9.58 -17.36
C ILE A 77 2.39 -8.18 -16.93
N GLY A 78 1.11 -7.85 -17.11
CA GLY A 78 0.57 -6.54 -16.73
C GLY A 78 -0.89 -6.42 -17.10
N VAL A 79 -1.40 -5.21 -17.12
CA VAL A 79 -2.74 -4.90 -17.61
C VAL A 79 -2.66 -3.80 -18.66
N SER A 80 -3.39 -3.94 -19.75
CA SER A 80 -3.59 -2.92 -20.76
C SER A 80 -5.04 -2.46 -20.80
N ALA A 81 -5.27 -1.28 -21.38
CA ALA A 81 -6.60 -0.74 -21.61
C ALA A 81 -7.13 -1.13 -23.00
N SER A 82 -8.43 -1.01 -23.21
CA SER A 82 -9.07 -1.32 -24.50
C SER A 82 -8.97 -0.18 -25.52
N HIS A 83 -8.59 1.02 -25.10
CA HIS A 83 -8.40 2.18 -25.99
C HIS A 83 -7.40 3.18 -25.38
N ALA A 84 -6.87 4.08 -26.21
CA ALA A 84 -6.07 5.21 -25.78
C ALA A 84 -6.93 6.19 -24.95
N ASP A 85 -6.27 6.95 -24.08
CA ASP A 85 -6.88 7.87 -23.12
C ASP A 85 -7.82 7.21 -22.09
N ALA A 86 -7.84 5.86 -22.03
CA ALA A 86 -8.57 5.14 -21.00
C ALA A 86 -7.93 5.33 -19.63
N GLU A 87 -8.77 5.30 -18.62
CA GLU A 87 -8.34 5.41 -17.23
C GLU A 87 -8.44 4.04 -16.55
N LEU A 88 -7.34 3.62 -15.95
CA LEU A 88 -7.25 2.41 -15.13
C LEU A 88 -7.24 2.80 -13.65
N TYR A 89 -8.13 2.22 -12.87
CA TYR A 89 -8.32 2.51 -11.45
C TYR A 89 -7.92 1.32 -10.59
N ALA A 90 -7.11 1.55 -9.56
CA ALA A 90 -6.82 0.60 -8.50
C ALA A 90 -7.24 1.18 -7.15
N PHE A 91 -7.82 0.33 -6.29
CA PHE A 91 -8.32 0.70 -4.98
C PHE A 91 -7.44 0.05 -3.92
N VAL A 92 -6.96 0.84 -2.96
CA VAL A 92 -5.97 0.41 -1.97
C VAL A 92 -6.45 0.77 -0.57
N GLU A 93 -6.65 -0.24 0.26
CA GLU A 93 -6.91 -0.05 1.69
C GLU A 93 -5.62 0.37 2.39
N ILE A 94 -5.68 1.45 3.16
CA ILE A 94 -4.57 1.90 4.01
C ILE A 94 -4.79 1.31 5.41
N PRO A 95 -3.83 0.54 5.95
CA PRO A 95 -3.98 -0.03 7.29
C PRO A 95 -4.14 1.04 8.36
N ILE A 96 -5.08 0.83 9.28
CA ILE A 96 -5.33 1.75 10.41
C ILE A 96 -4.02 2.04 11.17
N GLY A 97 -3.80 3.31 11.46
CA GLY A 97 -2.58 3.82 12.10
C GLY A 97 -1.42 4.07 11.14
N LYS A 98 -1.65 3.89 9.82
CA LYS A 98 -0.71 4.22 8.75
C LYS A 98 -1.20 5.40 7.94
N THR A 99 -0.26 6.03 7.25
CA THR A 99 -0.51 7.15 6.35
C THR A 99 0.15 6.85 5.00
N ALA A 100 -0.60 6.91 3.91
CA ALA A 100 -0.04 6.83 2.57
C ALA A 100 0.62 8.18 2.21
N SER A 101 1.90 8.16 1.85
CA SER A 101 2.68 9.36 1.56
C SER A 101 3.14 9.45 0.10
N SER A 102 3.31 8.33 -0.58
CA SER A 102 3.64 8.33 -2.00
C SER A 102 3.09 7.13 -2.75
N VAL A 103 2.94 7.29 -4.07
CA VAL A 103 2.51 6.24 -5.00
C VAL A 103 3.52 6.11 -6.11
N THR A 104 3.88 4.89 -6.47
CA THR A 104 4.66 4.61 -7.69
C THR A 104 3.93 3.58 -8.51
N VAL A 105 3.67 3.88 -9.78
CA VAL A 105 3.12 2.93 -10.74
C VAL A 105 4.22 2.59 -11.75
N TYR A 106 4.34 1.31 -12.08
CA TYR A 106 5.29 0.79 -13.07
C TYR A 106 4.55 0.37 -14.33
N GLY A 107 5.11 0.65 -15.49
CA GLY A 107 4.51 0.32 -16.79
C GLY A 107 5.49 0.47 -17.94
N SER A 108 5.01 0.22 -19.16
CA SER A 108 5.80 0.25 -20.37
C SER A 108 6.07 1.66 -20.91
N ASP A 109 5.21 2.63 -20.56
CA ASP A 109 5.33 4.01 -21.09
C ASP A 109 5.30 5.04 -19.94
N THR A 110 6.31 5.89 -19.92
CA THR A 110 6.44 7.00 -18.97
C THR A 110 5.61 8.23 -19.32
N ALA A 111 4.95 8.25 -20.49
CA ALA A 111 4.00 9.29 -20.85
C ALA A 111 2.64 9.12 -20.13
N ASN A 112 2.37 7.95 -19.60
CA ASN A 112 1.15 7.67 -18.83
C ASN A 112 1.14 8.46 -17.53
N VAL A 113 -0.02 9.09 -17.23
CA VAL A 113 -0.18 9.97 -16.08
C VAL A 113 -0.78 9.20 -14.91
N VAL A 114 -0.20 9.39 -13.73
CA VAL A 114 -0.65 8.79 -12.46
C VAL A 114 -1.25 9.88 -11.58
N ASN A 115 -2.48 9.67 -11.13
CA ASN A 115 -3.14 10.49 -10.12
C ASN A 115 -3.52 9.61 -8.91
N ALA A 116 -3.56 10.22 -7.74
CA ALA A 116 -4.02 9.59 -6.51
C ALA A 116 -5.13 10.42 -5.86
N TYR A 117 -6.12 9.73 -5.35
CA TYR A 117 -7.28 10.35 -4.68
C TYR A 117 -7.56 9.66 -3.36
N GLU A 118 -8.12 10.39 -2.43
CA GLU A 118 -8.78 9.83 -1.26
C GLU A 118 -10.28 9.70 -1.54
N ALA A 119 -10.86 8.58 -1.15
CA ALA A 119 -12.28 8.32 -1.25
C ALA A 119 -12.78 7.62 0.02
N ASP A 120 -14.08 7.67 0.27
CA ASP A 120 -14.74 7.04 1.41
C ASP A 120 -15.78 6.03 0.96
N VAL A 121 -15.90 4.92 1.69
CA VAL A 121 -16.91 3.88 1.40
C VAL A 121 -18.35 4.36 1.66
N ASN A 122 -18.53 5.44 2.39
CA ASN A 122 -19.82 6.04 2.75
C ASN A 122 -20.13 7.34 1.99
N ALA A 123 -19.28 7.74 1.04
CA ALA A 123 -19.44 8.93 0.22
C ALA A 123 -19.10 8.66 -1.26
N SER A 124 -19.53 9.49 -2.17
CA SER A 124 -19.28 9.36 -3.62
C SER A 124 -18.18 10.30 -4.14
N GLY A 125 -17.57 11.11 -3.28
CA GLY A 125 -16.55 12.09 -3.66
C GLY A 125 -15.16 11.48 -3.80
N LEU A 126 -14.34 12.07 -4.69
CA LEU A 126 -12.91 11.85 -4.80
C LEU A 126 -12.19 13.14 -4.45
N ALA A 127 -11.29 13.09 -3.47
CA ALA A 127 -10.44 14.22 -3.12
C ALA A 127 -9.06 14.02 -3.75
N ASP A 128 -8.67 14.90 -4.66
CA ASP A 128 -7.36 14.83 -5.33
C ASP A 128 -6.23 15.03 -4.32
N LYS A 129 -5.28 14.11 -4.30
CA LYS A 129 -4.08 14.12 -3.47
C LYS A 129 -2.80 14.28 -4.28
N THR A 130 -2.92 14.40 -5.59
CA THR A 130 -1.78 14.47 -6.49
C THR A 130 -1.28 15.91 -6.64
N PRO A 131 0.01 16.19 -6.52
CA PRO A 131 0.53 17.52 -6.78
C PRO A 131 0.49 17.86 -8.28
N GLY A 132 0.08 19.08 -8.62
CA GLY A 132 0.35 19.68 -9.92
C GLY A 132 -0.24 19.01 -11.16
N GLY A 133 -1.30 18.21 -11.02
CA GLY A 133 -2.00 17.60 -12.17
C GLY A 133 -1.56 16.20 -12.54
N GLY A 134 -0.71 15.56 -11.76
CA GLY A 134 -0.32 14.17 -11.95
C GLY A 134 1.19 13.95 -11.95
N CYS A 135 1.56 12.71 -11.73
CA CYS A 135 2.92 12.21 -11.86
C CYS A 135 3.01 11.30 -13.09
N VAL A 136 4.19 10.80 -13.41
CA VAL A 136 4.38 9.90 -14.54
C VAL A 136 4.71 8.48 -14.07
N VAL A 137 4.33 7.50 -14.87
CA VAL A 137 4.68 6.09 -14.64
C VAL A 137 6.20 5.94 -14.51
N GLY A 138 6.65 5.10 -13.57
CA GLY A 138 8.06 4.87 -13.27
C GLY A 138 8.67 5.84 -12.27
N THR A 139 7.93 6.87 -11.84
CA THR A 139 8.42 7.88 -10.87
C THR A 139 7.57 7.85 -9.60
N ALA A 140 8.22 7.98 -8.44
CA ALA A 140 7.50 8.13 -7.18
C ALA A 140 6.76 9.47 -7.16
N CYS A 141 5.47 9.41 -6.94
CA CYS A 141 4.58 10.53 -6.77
C CYS A 141 4.41 10.82 -5.29
N ASP A 142 4.98 11.90 -4.81
CA ASP A 142 4.78 12.42 -3.45
C ASP A 142 3.37 13.03 -3.38
N ILE A 143 2.45 12.38 -2.70
CA ILE A 143 1.04 12.80 -2.61
C ILE A 143 0.80 13.59 -1.32
N THR A 144 -0.28 14.36 -1.29
CA THR A 144 -0.77 14.86 -0.01
C THR A 144 -1.14 13.68 0.86
N ASP A 145 -0.53 13.61 2.03
CA ASP A 145 -0.67 12.50 2.97
C ASP A 145 -2.13 12.10 3.22
N VAL A 146 -2.41 10.80 3.16
CA VAL A 146 -3.72 10.21 3.44
C VAL A 146 -3.60 9.31 4.66
N ALA A 147 -4.00 9.82 5.82
CA ALA A 147 -4.04 9.03 7.04
C ALA A 147 -5.25 8.09 7.02
N ALA A 148 -5.02 6.81 7.35
CA ALA A 148 -6.11 5.84 7.40
C ALA A 148 -7.13 6.17 8.49
N ASP A 149 -8.41 6.06 8.15
CA ASP A 149 -9.53 6.02 9.08
C ASP A 149 -10.43 4.79 8.82
N THR A 150 -11.61 4.75 9.39
CA THR A 150 -12.51 3.58 9.25
C THR A 150 -13.29 3.54 7.95
N THR A 151 -13.23 4.58 7.13
CA THR A 151 -14.05 4.73 5.91
C THR A 151 -13.24 5.04 4.67
N ASN A 152 -12.07 5.67 4.82
CA ASN A 152 -11.30 6.10 3.66
C ASN A 152 -10.42 5.00 3.05
N TYR A 153 -10.10 5.18 1.80
CA TYR A 153 -9.17 4.38 1.02
C TYR A 153 -8.49 5.23 -0.05
N LEU A 154 -7.36 4.75 -0.56
CA LEU A 154 -6.64 5.40 -1.66
C LEU A 154 -7.13 4.86 -3.01
N VAL A 155 -7.35 5.75 -3.95
CA VAL A 155 -7.65 5.44 -5.36
C VAL A 155 -6.47 5.88 -6.21
N ILE A 156 -5.90 4.96 -6.98
CA ILE A 156 -4.83 5.23 -7.93
C ILE A 156 -5.42 5.18 -9.32
N LYS A 157 -5.29 6.26 -10.08
CA LYS A 157 -5.72 6.36 -11.46
C LYS A 157 -4.49 6.42 -12.37
N VAL A 158 -4.50 5.65 -13.44
CA VAL A 158 -3.52 5.73 -14.52
C VAL A 158 -4.25 6.04 -15.81
N THR A 159 -3.94 7.18 -16.42
CA THR A 159 -4.42 7.52 -17.77
C THR A 159 -3.39 7.03 -18.78
N VAL A 160 -3.77 6.07 -19.61
CA VAL A 160 -2.89 5.49 -20.64
C VAL A 160 -2.98 6.29 -21.93
N THR A 161 -1.85 6.47 -22.61
CA THR A 161 -1.78 7.24 -23.87
C THR A 161 -2.01 6.36 -25.11
N ALA A 162 -1.77 5.06 -25.01
CA ALA A 162 -1.97 4.13 -26.11
C ALA A 162 -2.51 2.77 -25.63
N VAL A 163 -3.20 2.06 -26.52
CA VAL A 163 -3.71 0.68 -26.29
C VAL A 163 -2.59 -0.30 -25.99
N SER A 164 -1.39 -0.06 -26.53
CA SER A 164 -0.21 -0.89 -26.30
C SER A 164 0.43 -0.70 -24.94
N ASP A 165 0.01 0.29 -24.19
CA ASP A 165 0.61 0.60 -22.89
C ASP A 165 0.20 -0.45 -21.86
N ILE A 166 1.18 -0.90 -21.09
CA ILE A 166 1.02 -1.96 -20.11
C ILE A 166 1.37 -1.39 -18.72
N VAL A 167 0.46 -1.54 -17.78
CA VAL A 167 0.70 -1.25 -16.36
C VAL A 167 1.12 -2.55 -15.67
N TYR A 168 2.32 -2.58 -15.11
CA TYR A 168 2.89 -3.76 -14.44
C TYR A 168 2.45 -3.88 -12.98
N GLY A 169 1.90 -2.82 -12.42
CA GLY A 169 1.52 -2.73 -11.02
C GLY A 169 2.05 -1.46 -10.38
N GLY A 170 2.04 -1.42 -9.05
CA GLY A 170 2.51 -0.26 -8.32
C GLY A 170 2.86 -0.53 -6.87
N THR A 171 3.25 0.51 -6.18
CA THR A 171 3.49 0.52 -4.74
C THR A 171 2.93 1.78 -4.10
N VAL A 172 2.42 1.64 -2.89
CA VAL A 172 2.06 2.76 -2.01
C VAL A 172 3.03 2.75 -0.84
N THR A 173 3.73 3.85 -0.61
CA THR A 173 4.61 4.02 0.55
C THR A 173 3.80 4.48 1.74
N LEU A 174 4.04 3.86 2.89
CA LEU A 174 3.39 4.15 4.18
C LEU A 174 4.39 4.70 5.18
N ILE A 175 3.91 5.62 6.01
CA ILE A 175 4.62 6.17 7.18
C ILE A 175 3.79 5.99 8.45
#